data_5a512bf87e55a7470387b13b6f7b5da0
#
_entry.id   5a512bf87e55a7470387b13b6f7b5da0
#
_cell.length_a   1.000
_cell.length_b   1.000
_cell.length_c   1.000
_cell.angle_alpha   90.00
_cell.angle_beta   90.00
_cell.angle_gamma   90.00
#
_symmetry.space_group_name_H-M   'P 1'
#
loop_
_entity.id
_entity.type
_entity.pdbx_description
1 polymer ?
#
loop_
_entity_poly.entity_id
_entity_poly.type
_entity_poly.pdbx_seq_one_letter_code
_entity_poly.pdbx_strand_id
1 'polypeptide(L)'
;MHRPIPRLPRQLTVPRAESDARLTAELASVVEGARRRALRDGDRQVDTAHLLHSLIESAPDVRALFGPGPQIARVLGYLVQRSIGYGLRWQGSVEDSGAVPVVRDGPSDGARRSGSWGPGWSPSAAAAMEGALRRAESYGRPRAAGVDLLACLAADPDCRAMEVLRGAGVDAGRFDGLDPGDGARLAAAE
;
A
#
# COMPACT_ATOMS: atom_id res chain seq x y z
N MET A 1 -29.46 -23.30 -38.62
CA MET A 1 -28.07 -22.83 -38.67
C MET A 1 -27.77 -22.18 -37.32
N HIS A 2 -27.11 -22.90 -36.39
CA HIS A 2 -26.73 -22.40 -35.09
C HIS A 2 -25.31 -21.83 -35.21
N ARG A 3 -25.17 -20.51 -34.98
CA ARG A 3 -23.87 -19.85 -34.85
C ARG A 3 -23.29 -20.18 -33.46
N PRO A 4 -22.06 -20.66 -33.34
CA PRO A 4 -21.42 -20.84 -32.04
C PRO A 4 -21.08 -19.49 -31.45
N ILE A 5 -21.46 -19.30 -30.19
CA ILE A 5 -21.12 -18.12 -29.37
C ILE A 5 -19.61 -18.20 -29.07
N PRO A 6 -18.82 -17.13 -29.35
CA PRO A 6 -17.40 -17.13 -28.99
C PRO A 6 -17.27 -17.16 -27.45
N ARG A 7 -16.54 -18.13 -26.93
CA ARG A 7 -16.14 -18.17 -25.53
C ARG A 7 -15.18 -17.01 -25.27
N LEU A 8 -15.59 -16.07 -24.44
CA LEU A 8 -14.71 -15.04 -23.90
C LEU A 8 -13.50 -15.70 -23.22
N PRO A 9 -12.29 -15.19 -23.45
CA PRO A 9 -11.10 -15.69 -22.76
C PRO A 9 -11.28 -15.50 -21.26
N ARG A 10 -11.04 -16.57 -20.50
CA ARG A 10 -10.99 -16.58 -19.04
C ARG A 10 -9.95 -15.55 -18.61
N GLN A 11 -10.38 -14.44 -18.00
CA GLN A 11 -9.46 -13.52 -17.35
C GLN A 11 -8.72 -14.32 -16.27
N LEU A 12 -7.42 -14.46 -16.44
CA LEU A 12 -6.52 -14.99 -15.42
C LEU A 12 -6.42 -13.91 -14.32
N THR A 13 -7.38 -13.87 -13.43
CA THR A 13 -7.20 -13.23 -12.13
C THR A 13 -6.17 -14.07 -11.40
N VAL A 14 -4.98 -13.51 -11.17
CA VAL A 14 -3.97 -14.13 -10.30
C VAL A 14 -4.67 -14.44 -8.98
N PRO A 15 -4.69 -15.70 -8.53
CA PRO A 15 -5.40 -16.05 -7.31
C PRO A 15 -4.82 -15.25 -6.13
N ARG A 16 -5.69 -14.74 -5.26
CA ARG A 16 -5.32 -14.03 -4.02
C ARG A 16 -4.22 -14.78 -3.24
N ALA A 17 -4.26 -16.09 -3.23
CA ALA A 17 -3.27 -16.96 -2.60
C ALA A 17 -1.83 -16.80 -3.17
N GLU A 18 -1.68 -16.50 -4.46
CA GLU A 18 -0.35 -16.31 -5.06
C GLU A 18 0.26 -14.96 -4.68
N SER A 19 -0.56 -13.92 -4.54
CA SER A 19 -0.10 -12.62 -4.06
C SER A 19 0.32 -12.69 -2.60
N ASP A 20 -0.46 -13.39 -1.77
CA ASP A 20 -0.17 -13.55 -0.35
C ASP A 20 1.10 -14.38 -0.11
N ALA A 21 1.40 -15.36 -0.96
CA ALA A 21 2.63 -16.17 -0.88
C ALA A 21 3.92 -15.37 -1.09
N ARG A 22 3.83 -14.20 -1.74
CA ARG A 22 4.95 -13.28 -2.01
C ARG A 22 5.13 -12.23 -0.90
N LEU A 23 4.36 -12.29 0.17
CA LEU A 23 4.46 -11.42 1.34
C LEU A 23 5.07 -12.18 2.51
N THR A 24 5.76 -11.46 3.41
CA THR A 24 6.04 -11.99 4.75
C THR A 24 4.72 -12.17 5.50
N ALA A 25 4.69 -13.05 6.50
CA ALA A 25 3.49 -13.25 7.33
C ALA A 25 3.02 -11.95 8.00
N GLU A 26 3.99 -11.11 8.38
CA GLU A 26 3.74 -9.79 8.95
C GLU A 26 3.07 -8.85 7.94
N LEU A 27 3.61 -8.72 6.73
CA LEU A 27 3.00 -7.88 5.70
C LEU A 27 1.64 -8.41 5.25
N ALA A 28 1.44 -9.72 5.22
CA ALA A 28 0.12 -10.30 4.98
C ALA A 28 -0.89 -9.88 6.07
N SER A 29 -0.46 -9.86 7.35
CA SER A 29 -1.29 -9.37 8.47
C SER A 29 -1.62 -7.88 8.33
N VAL A 30 -0.67 -7.07 7.86
CA VAL A 30 -0.88 -5.64 7.53
C VAL A 30 -1.96 -5.48 6.47
N VAL A 31 -1.90 -6.25 5.40
CA VAL A 31 -2.89 -6.23 4.30
C VAL A 31 -4.30 -6.57 4.82
N GLU A 32 -4.41 -7.61 5.62
CA GLU A 32 -5.70 -7.99 6.24
C GLU A 32 -6.20 -6.92 7.24
N GLY A 33 -5.29 -6.31 7.98
CA GLY A 33 -5.58 -5.17 8.86
C GLY A 33 -6.15 -3.99 8.08
N ALA A 34 -5.51 -3.61 6.99
CA ALA A 34 -5.94 -2.52 6.12
C ALA A 34 -7.34 -2.75 5.52
N ARG A 35 -7.63 -3.98 5.09
CA ARG A 35 -8.96 -4.37 4.58
C ARG A 35 -10.05 -4.26 5.65
N ARG A 36 -9.78 -4.76 6.87
CA ARG A 36 -10.72 -4.65 7.98
C ARG A 36 -10.99 -3.19 8.36
N ARG A 37 -9.98 -2.31 8.27
CA ARG A 37 -10.15 -0.88 8.51
C ARG A 37 -11.02 -0.22 7.46
N ALA A 38 -10.71 -0.41 6.19
CA ALA A 38 -11.50 0.14 5.09
C ALA A 38 -12.99 -0.26 5.22
N LEU A 39 -13.24 -1.53 5.54
CA LEU A 39 -14.60 -2.04 5.76
C LEU A 39 -15.29 -1.37 6.96
N ARG A 40 -14.58 -1.22 8.09
CA ARG A 40 -15.11 -0.58 9.30
C ARG A 40 -15.39 0.90 9.08
N ASP A 41 -14.51 1.58 8.35
CA ASP A 41 -14.61 3.02 8.09
C ASP A 41 -15.64 3.32 6.97
N GLY A 42 -16.22 2.28 6.34
CA GLY A 42 -17.20 2.40 5.26
C GLY A 42 -16.60 2.83 3.93
N ASP A 43 -15.28 2.75 3.80
CA ASP A 43 -14.57 3.11 2.58
C ASP A 43 -14.73 2.02 1.51
N ARG A 44 -14.91 2.45 0.26
CA ARG A 44 -15.10 1.54 -0.88
C ARG A 44 -13.81 0.83 -1.30
N GLN A 45 -12.67 1.36 -0.89
CA GLN A 45 -11.36 0.89 -1.31
C GLN A 45 -10.37 0.94 -0.15
N VAL A 46 -9.43 -0.02 -0.14
CA VAL A 46 -8.23 0.07 0.67
C VAL A 46 -7.32 1.12 0.05
N ASP A 47 -6.99 2.17 0.78
CA ASP A 47 -6.08 3.22 0.37
C ASP A 47 -4.74 3.17 1.11
N THR A 48 -3.82 4.05 0.76
CA THR A 48 -2.47 4.08 1.34
C THR A 48 -2.48 4.45 2.84
N ALA A 49 -3.48 5.20 3.31
CA ALA A 49 -3.59 5.52 4.74
C ALA A 49 -4.04 4.30 5.57
N HIS A 50 -4.90 3.43 5.03
CA HIS A 50 -5.23 2.15 5.68
C HIS A 50 -4.00 1.25 5.79
N LEU A 51 -3.16 1.22 4.73
CA LEU A 51 -1.90 0.47 4.74
C LEU A 51 -0.92 1.03 5.77
N LEU A 52 -0.71 2.34 5.80
CA LEU A 52 0.17 3.00 6.78
C LEU A 52 -0.28 2.72 8.22
N HIS A 53 -1.59 2.83 8.49
CA HIS A 53 -2.14 2.55 9.82
C HIS A 53 -1.83 1.12 10.27
N SER A 54 -2.12 0.15 9.40
CA SER A 54 -1.89 -1.26 9.71
C SER A 54 -0.39 -1.60 9.81
N LEU A 55 0.48 -0.96 9.03
CA LEU A 55 1.93 -1.07 9.15
C LEU A 55 2.39 -0.66 10.55
N ILE A 56 2.00 0.53 11.00
CA ILE A 56 2.42 1.05 12.31
C ILE A 56 1.92 0.15 13.45
N GLU A 57 0.73 -0.44 13.33
CA GLU A 57 0.20 -1.31 14.38
C GLU A 57 0.81 -2.71 14.41
N SER A 58 1.13 -3.27 13.24
CA SER A 58 1.43 -4.69 13.12
C SER A 58 2.88 -5.00 12.75
N ALA A 59 3.71 -4.00 12.39
CA ALA A 59 5.07 -4.17 11.93
C ALA A 59 6.07 -3.50 12.90
N PRO A 60 6.64 -4.23 13.86
CA PRO A 60 7.60 -3.67 14.83
C PRO A 60 8.85 -3.07 14.18
N ASP A 61 9.35 -3.70 13.13
CA ASP A 61 10.50 -3.24 12.34
C ASP A 61 10.21 -1.87 11.68
N VAL A 62 8.99 -1.68 11.18
CA VAL A 62 8.53 -0.39 10.64
C VAL A 62 8.41 0.64 11.76
N ARG A 63 7.87 0.27 12.92
CA ARG A 63 7.77 1.18 14.07
C ARG A 63 9.12 1.70 14.54
N ALA A 64 10.12 0.83 14.60
CA ALA A 64 11.48 1.20 14.99
C ALA A 64 12.07 2.30 14.07
N LEU A 65 11.70 2.34 12.80
CA LEU A 65 12.14 3.36 11.85
C LEU A 65 11.65 4.77 12.20
N PHE A 66 10.58 4.92 12.98
CA PHE A 66 10.11 6.23 13.43
C PHE A 66 10.97 6.79 14.59
N GLY A 67 11.76 5.93 15.24
CA GLY A 67 12.62 6.29 16.36
C GLY A 67 11.84 6.61 17.65
N PRO A 68 12.57 6.89 18.75
CA PRO A 68 11.98 7.26 20.01
C PRO A 68 11.33 8.65 19.89
N GLY A 69 10.08 8.77 20.31
CA GLY A 69 9.41 10.07 20.33
C GLY A 69 7.92 10.00 20.03
N PRO A 70 7.24 11.14 19.95
CA PRO A 70 5.80 11.21 19.79
C PRO A 70 5.31 11.00 18.35
N GLN A 71 6.21 10.70 17.39
CA GLN A 71 5.88 10.63 15.95
C GLN A 71 4.80 9.59 15.68
N ILE A 72 4.97 8.37 16.19
CA ILE A 72 3.98 7.29 16.02
C ILE A 72 2.63 7.71 16.61
N ALA A 73 2.61 8.28 17.82
CA ALA A 73 1.37 8.73 18.45
C ALA A 73 0.67 9.83 17.61
N ARG A 74 1.44 10.75 17.02
CA ARG A 74 0.90 11.80 16.15
C ARG A 74 0.32 11.21 14.85
N VAL A 75 1.05 10.30 14.21
CA VAL A 75 0.56 9.63 12.99
C VAL A 75 -0.72 8.85 13.29
N LEU A 76 -0.75 8.06 14.35
CA LEU A 76 -1.95 7.32 14.76
C LEU A 76 -3.10 8.27 15.13
N GLY A 77 -2.82 9.36 15.82
CA GLY A 77 -3.83 10.39 16.13
C GLY A 77 -4.44 10.98 14.87
N TYR A 78 -3.62 11.29 13.87
CA TYR A 78 -4.09 11.82 12.59
C TYR A 78 -4.96 10.81 11.83
N LEU A 79 -4.53 9.53 11.83
CA LEU A 79 -5.28 8.44 11.20
C LEU A 79 -6.62 8.17 11.88
N VAL A 80 -6.68 8.24 13.22
CA VAL A 80 -7.93 8.09 13.99
C VAL A 80 -8.87 9.27 13.72
N GLN A 81 -8.37 10.50 13.70
CA GLN A 81 -9.18 11.69 13.38
C GLN A 81 -9.83 11.55 12.00
N ARG A 82 -9.14 10.96 11.04
CA ARG A 82 -9.68 10.66 9.72
C ARG A 82 -10.87 9.69 9.80
N SER A 83 -10.73 8.58 10.54
CA SER A 83 -11.76 7.54 10.67
C SER A 83 -13.06 8.06 11.30
N ILE A 84 -13.01 9.11 12.12
CA ILE A 84 -14.18 9.74 12.76
C ILE A 84 -14.71 10.96 12.00
N GLY A 85 -14.27 11.16 10.74
CA GLY A 85 -14.78 12.22 9.87
C GLY A 85 -14.15 13.61 10.09
N TYR A 86 -13.15 13.72 10.94
CA TYR A 86 -12.34 14.94 11.07
C TYR A 86 -11.28 14.96 9.96
N GLY A 87 -11.45 15.85 9.00
CA GLY A 87 -10.56 15.95 7.87
C GLY A 87 -11.20 15.47 6.55
N LEU A 88 -12.40 15.91 6.30
CA LEU A 88 -13.33 15.54 5.21
C LEU A 88 -12.80 15.64 3.77
N ARG A 89 -11.53 15.98 3.54
CA ARG A 89 -10.96 16.13 2.19
C ARG A 89 -11.02 14.85 1.36
N TRP A 90 -11.13 13.69 2.01
CA TRP A 90 -11.04 12.39 1.33
C TRP A 90 -12.36 11.61 1.33
N GLN A 91 -13.38 12.07 2.06
CA GLN A 91 -14.64 11.35 2.14
C GLN A 91 -15.29 11.24 0.76
N GLY A 92 -15.47 10.01 0.29
CA GLY A 92 -16.08 9.72 -1.01
C GLY A 92 -15.17 9.88 -2.23
N SER A 93 -13.92 10.32 -2.07
CA SER A 93 -12.95 10.40 -3.16
C SER A 93 -12.17 9.09 -3.31
N VAL A 94 -11.83 8.73 -4.54
CA VAL A 94 -10.86 7.67 -4.85
C VAL A 94 -9.47 8.27 -4.68
N GLU A 95 -8.57 7.56 -4.00
CA GLU A 95 -7.17 7.94 -3.98
C GLU A 95 -6.54 7.58 -5.32
N ASP A 96 -6.11 8.61 -6.04
CA ASP A 96 -5.37 8.48 -7.29
C ASP A 96 -4.26 9.52 -7.26
N SER A 97 -3.02 9.06 -7.16
CA SER A 97 -1.84 9.94 -7.10
C SER A 97 -1.49 10.59 -8.42
N GLY A 98 -2.43 10.60 -9.38
CA GLY A 98 -2.23 11.30 -10.65
C GLY A 98 -1.13 10.69 -11.53
N ALA A 99 -0.77 9.44 -11.32
CA ALA A 99 0.04 8.68 -12.24
C ALA A 99 -0.71 8.59 -13.57
N VAL A 100 -0.59 9.63 -14.39
CA VAL A 100 -1.07 9.66 -15.76
C VAL A 100 -0.45 8.45 -16.45
N PRO A 101 -1.25 7.49 -16.94
CA PRO A 101 -0.69 6.44 -17.75
C PRO A 101 -0.03 7.12 -18.95
N VAL A 102 1.30 7.02 -19.05
CA VAL A 102 2.02 7.44 -20.25
C VAL A 102 1.46 6.58 -21.36
N VAL A 103 0.58 7.17 -22.16
CA VAL A 103 0.08 6.60 -23.39
C VAL A 103 1.28 6.49 -24.32
N ARG A 104 1.92 5.33 -24.34
CA ARG A 104 2.76 4.95 -25.46
C ARG A 104 1.82 4.57 -26.57
N ASP A 105 1.84 5.35 -27.64
CA ASP A 105 1.14 5.05 -28.88
C ASP A 105 1.58 3.66 -29.39
N GLY A 106 0.76 2.68 -29.15
CA GLY A 106 0.83 1.34 -29.67
C GLY A 106 -0.60 0.80 -29.71
N PRO A 107 -0.96 -0.16 -30.61
CA PRO A 107 -2.32 -0.59 -30.79
C PRO A 107 -2.92 -0.98 -29.44
N SER A 108 -3.97 -0.26 -29.07
CA SER A 108 -4.68 -0.32 -27.82
C SER A 108 -5.33 -1.69 -27.62
N ASP A 109 -4.66 -2.56 -26.90
CA ASP A 109 -5.35 -3.64 -26.22
C ASP A 109 -5.76 -3.08 -24.84
N GLY A 110 -7.03 -2.66 -24.76
CA GLY A 110 -7.63 -1.98 -23.62
C GLY A 110 -7.87 -2.86 -22.40
N ALA A 111 -6.89 -3.66 -22.02
CA ALA A 111 -6.82 -4.30 -20.73
C ALA A 111 -5.99 -3.40 -19.80
N ARG A 112 -6.66 -2.51 -19.08
CA ARG A 112 -6.11 -2.03 -17.81
C ARG A 112 -5.62 -3.25 -17.08
N ARG A 113 -4.32 -3.39 -16.94
CA ARG A 113 -3.73 -4.34 -16.02
C ARG A 113 -4.17 -3.88 -14.64
N SER A 114 -5.32 -4.35 -14.21
CA SER A 114 -5.69 -4.40 -12.82
C SER A 114 -4.57 -5.22 -12.19
N GLY A 115 -3.68 -4.55 -11.46
CA GLY A 115 -2.56 -5.21 -10.83
C GLY A 115 -3.05 -6.39 -9.98
N SER A 116 -2.16 -7.20 -9.50
CA SER A 116 -2.39 -8.39 -8.67
C SER A 116 -3.38 -8.17 -7.49
N TRP A 117 -3.65 -6.92 -7.14
CA TRP A 117 -4.45 -6.51 -5.99
C TRP A 117 -5.95 -6.34 -6.26
N GLY A 118 -6.38 -6.32 -7.51
CA GLY A 118 -7.78 -6.40 -7.93
C GLY A 118 -8.73 -5.30 -7.45
N PRO A 119 -10.05 -5.48 -7.66
CA PRO A 119 -11.07 -4.52 -7.23
C PRO A 119 -11.08 -4.36 -5.71
N GLY A 120 -11.36 -3.14 -5.24
CA GLY A 120 -11.37 -2.82 -3.81
C GLY A 120 -10.06 -2.23 -3.28
N TRP A 121 -9.11 -1.90 -4.17
CA TRP A 121 -7.88 -1.16 -3.85
C TRP A 121 -7.87 0.17 -4.59
N SER A 122 -7.34 1.21 -3.93
CA SER A 122 -7.04 2.45 -4.64
C SER A 122 -5.86 2.22 -5.61
N PRO A 123 -5.78 2.98 -6.71
CA PRO A 123 -4.64 2.90 -7.64
C PRO A 123 -3.30 3.08 -6.93
N SER A 124 -3.19 4.05 -6.03
CA SER A 124 -1.96 4.33 -5.26
C SER A 124 -1.60 3.19 -4.31
N ALA A 125 -2.57 2.61 -3.61
CA ALA A 125 -2.32 1.48 -2.72
C ALA A 125 -1.90 0.22 -3.50
N ALA A 126 -2.54 -0.06 -4.63
CA ALA A 126 -2.15 -1.16 -5.52
C ALA A 126 -0.73 -0.96 -6.06
N ALA A 127 -0.40 0.25 -6.52
CA ALA A 127 0.94 0.60 -7.01
C ALA A 127 2.01 0.46 -5.92
N ALA A 128 1.72 0.89 -4.69
CA ALA A 128 2.64 0.74 -3.55
C ALA A 128 2.92 -0.73 -3.24
N MET A 129 1.90 -1.59 -3.23
CA MET A 129 2.08 -3.02 -3.02
C MET A 129 2.88 -3.71 -4.14
N GLU A 130 2.62 -3.36 -5.39
CA GLU A 130 3.42 -3.85 -6.51
C GLU A 130 4.86 -3.34 -6.45
N GLY A 131 5.05 -2.11 -6.03
CA GLY A 131 6.37 -1.53 -5.76
C GLY A 131 7.12 -2.30 -4.69
N ALA A 132 6.46 -2.63 -3.58
CA ALA A 132 7.04 -3.41 -2.50
C ALA A 132 7.51 -4.80 -2.96
N LEU A 133 6.73 -5.48 -3.80
CA LEU A 133 7.12 -6.76 -4.39
C LEU A 133 8.36 -6.63 -5.27
N ARG A 134 8.37 -5.64 -6.18
CA ARG A 134 9.54 -5.38 -7.06
C ARG A 134 10.79 -5.01 -6.26
N ARG A 135 10.60 -4.22 -5.18
CA ARG A 135 11.69 -3.86 -4.29
C ARG A 135 12.29 -5.10 -3.62
N ALA A 136 11.48 -5.98 -3.06
CA ALA A 136 11.96 -7.23 -2.49
C ALA A 136 12.75 -8.05 -3.50
N GLU A 137 12.25 -8.18 -4.73
CA GLU A 137 12.93 -8.87 -5.83
C GLU A 137 14.29 -8.24 -6.18
N SER A 138 14.38 -6.90 -6.22
CA SER A 138 15.65 -6.20 -6.51
C SER A 138 16.72 -6.43 -5.45
N TYR A 139 16.32 -6.75 -4.22
CA TYR A 139 17.21 -7.16 -3.14
C TYR A 139 17.39 -8.69 -3.02
N GLY A 140 16.96 -9.45 -4.03
CA GLY A 140 17.07 -10.92 -4.06
C GLY A 140 16.19 -11.63 -3.03
N ARG A 141 15.17 -10.96 -2.48
CA ARG A 141 14.28 -11.55 -1.47
C ARG A 141 13.01 -12.13 -2.12
N PRO A 142 12.60 -13.35 -1.72
CA PRO A 142 11.41 -13.98 -2.29
C PRO A 142 10.09 -13.37 -1.82
N ARG A 143 10.13 -12.56 -0.74
CA ARG A 143 8.93 -11.97 -0.11
C ARG A 143 9.16 -10.52 0.25
N ALA A 144 8.13 -9.70 0.01
CA ALA A 144 8.10 -8.31 0.45
C ALA A 144 7.79 -8.23 1.95
N ALA A 145 8.45 -7.30 2.64
CA ALA A 145 8.29 -6.98 4.05
C ALA A 145 7.64 -5.61 4.26
N GLY A 146 7.30 -5.27 5.50
CA GLY A 146 6.69 -3.98 5.87
C GLY A 146 7.56 -2.79 5.47
N VAL A 147 8.88 -2.92 5.59
CA VAL A 147 9.84 -1.88 5.20
C VAL A 147 9.79 -1.57 3.70
N ASP A 148 9.58 -2.60 2.86
CA ASP A 148 9.44 -2.38 1.40
C ASP A 148 8.20 -1.57 1.07
N LEU A 149 7.09 -1.89 1.75
CA LEU A 149 5.86 -1.15 1.56
C LEU A 149 6.00 0.29 2.07
N LEU A 150 6.60 0.52 3.24
CA LEU A 150 6.82 1.87 3.76
C LEU A 150 7.64 2.73 2.80
N ALA A 151 8.73 2.18 2.25
CA ALA A 151 9.55 2.88 1.26
C ALA A 151 8.74 3.26 0.00
N CYS A 152 7.86 2.37 -0.47
CA CYS A 152 7.01 2.66 -1.63
C CYS A 152 5.91 3.69 -1.33
N LEU A 153 5.36 3.69 -0.12
CA LEU A 153 4.41 4.72 0.33
C LEU A 153 5.10 6.10 0.42
N ALA A 154 6.32 6.14 0.94
CA ALA A 154 7.10 7.37 1.07
C ALA A 154 7.55 7.95 -0.29
N ALA A 155 7.76 7.09 -1.28
CA ALA A 155 8.15 7.50 -2.63
C ALA A 155 7.03 8.17 -3.44
N ASP A 156 5.76 8.05 -3.02
CA ASP A 156 4.62 8.69 -3.69
C ASP A 156 4.17 9.94 -2.90
N PRO A 157 4.63 11.15 -3.29
CA PRO A 157 4.37 12.37 -2.52
C PRO A 157 2.90 12.78 -2.47
N ASP A 158 2.08 12.26 -3.38
CA ASP A 158 0.68 12.67 -3.53
C ASP A 158 -0.29 11.66 -2.89
N CYS A 159 0.21 10.56 -2.34
CA CYS A 159 -0.62 9.58 -1.68
C CYS A 159 -1.09 10.04 -0.29
N ARG A 160 -2.19 9.46 0.20
CA ARG A 160 -2.78 9.78 1.51
C ARG A 160 -1.85 9.44 2.68
N ALA A 161 -1.07 8.38 2.57
CA ALA A 161 -0.07 8.04 3.58
C ALA A 161 0.93 9.18 3.77
N MET A 162 1.39 9.78 2.68
CA MET A 162 2.30 10.92 2.72
C MET A 162 1.65 12.19 3.27
N GLU A 163 0.38 12.43 2.99
CA GLU A 163 -0.35 13.54 3.61
C GLU A 163 -0.43 13.36 5.13
N VAL A 164 -0.70 12.15 5.60
CA VAL A 164 -0.71 11.82 7.04
C VAL A 164 0.67 12.03 7.67
N LEU A 165 1.73 11.50 7.07
CA LEU A 165 3.10 11.64 7.59
C LEU A 165 3.51 13.11 7.69
N ARG A 166 3.25 13.91 6.66
CA ARG A 166 3.53 15.37 6.70
C ARG A 166 2.69 16.07 7.77
N GLY A 167 1.39 15.78 7.88
CA GLY A 167 0.51 16.33 8.88
C GLY A 167 0.97 16.01 10.31
N ALA A 168 1.55 14.84 10.52
CA ALA A 168 2.13 14.42 11.79
C ALA A 168 3.54 15.00 12.06
N GLY A 169 4.11 15.73 11.09
CA GLY A 169 5.45 16.31 11.20
C GLY A 169 6.57 15.28 11.06
N VAL A 170 6.31 14.19 10.34
CA VAL A 170 7.31 13.17 10.01
C VAL A 170 8.01 13.56 8.71
N ASP A 171 9.32 13.65 8.74
CA ASP A 171 10.14 13.81 7.54
C ASP A 171 10.18 12.48 6.78
N ALA A 172 9.52 12.45 5.64
CA ALA A 172 9.46 11.25 4.80
C ALA A 172 10.78 10.94 4.10
N GLY A 173 11.66 11.94 3.91
CA GLY A 173 12.97 11.74 3.32
C GLY A 173 13.83 10.74 4.12
N ARG A 174 13.54 10.56 5.40
CA ARG A 174 14.19 9.52 6.22
C ARG A 174 13.88 8.08 5.78
N PHE A 175 12.84 7.89 4.97
CA PHE A 175 12.46 6.58 4.42
C PHE A 175 13.01 6.36 3.02
N ASP A 176 13.67 7.37 2.43
CA ASP A 176 14.35 7.23 1.17
C ASP A 176 15.60 6.34 1.35
N GLY A 177 15.76 5.39 0.44
CA GLY A 177 16.93 4.52 0.44
C GLY A 177 17.01 3.51 1.60
N LEU A 178 15.90 3.29 2.34
CA LEU A 178 15.87 2.27 3.41
C LEU A 178 16.45 0.94 2.94
N ASP A 179 17.43 0.42 3.68
CA ASP A 179 17.87 -0.96 3.50
C ASP A 179 16.84 -1.91 4.14
N PRO A 180 16.54 -3.04 3.50
CA PRO A 180 15.61 -4.03 4.07
C PRO A 180 15.95 -4.53 5.47
N GLY A 181 17.23 -4.42 5.88
CA GLY A 181 17.68 -4.80 7.21
C GLY A 181 17.60 -3.71 8.28
N ASP A 182 17.31 -2.46 7.89
CA ASP A 182 17.38 -1.33 8.83
C ASP A 182 16.35 -1.44 9.95
N GLY A 183 15.10 -1.79 9.61
CA GLY A 183 14.06 -1.97 10.61
C GLY A 183 14.38 -3.06 11.63
N ALA A 184 14.86 -4.19 11.17
CA ALA A 184 15.24 -5.31 12.04
C ALA A 184 16.43 -4.96 12.94
N ARG A 185 17.42 -4.21 12.44
CA ARG A 185 18.56 -3.74 13.24
C ARG A 185 18.14 -2.78 14.34
N LEU A 186 17.23 -1.85 14.02
CA LEU A 186 16.72 -0.86 14.99
C LEU A 186 15.83 -1.52 16.04
N ALA A 187 14.95 -2.44 15.63
CA ALA A 187 14.09 -3.19 16.55
C ALA A 187 14.86 -4.11 17.50
N ALA A 188 16.05 -4.59 17.13
CA ALA A 188 16.90 -5.40 17.98
C ALA A 188 17.77 -4.58 18.96
N ALA A 189 17.79 -3.26 18.79
CA ALA A 189 18.59 -2.34 19.62
C ALA A 189 17.76 -1.69 20.77
N GLU A 190 16.43 -1.91 20.79
CA GLU A 190 15.53 -1.50 21.87
C GLU A 190 15.36 -2.64 22.92
#